data_5a67cec3792bd6547f62ecd524700e61
#
_entry.id   5a67cec3792bd6547f62ecd524700e61
#
_cell.length_a   1.000
_cell.length_b   1.000
_cell.length_c   1.000
_cell.angle_alpha   90.00
_cell.angle_beta   90.00
_cell.angle_gamma   90.00
#
_symmetry.space_group_name_H-M   'P 1'
#
loop_
_entity.id
_entity.type
_entity.pdbx_description
1 polymer ?
#
loop_
_entity_poly.entity_id
_entity_poly.type
_entity_poly.pdbx_seq_one_letter_code
_entity_poly.pdbx_strand_id
1 'polypeptide(L)'
;MLLGRSLEKLLASKVKMVFTSNIKPSDLYMGGLQRKSFLSAISAIENHCEIICLESVTDYRLRELEKSGIYFSPIDSEKMSSFNKLFQQLSKGANSGQSTIDILGRKIAFEDFANDIIHFSADVIFNSPRSSSDYIELSREFHTIFISNLNVIKEEDTARRFIAFIDECYDRNVKVIFLSNPLPHEIYTGKRLADKFQRTLSRLTEMQSNDYLQGRHKG
;
A
#
# COMPACT_ATOMS: atom_id res chain seq x y z
N MET A 1 5.49 -32.48 5.45
CA MET A 1 4.61 -31.31 5.40
C MET A 1 3.31 -31.72 4.71
N LEU A 2 2.12 -31.48 5.31
CA LEU A 2 0.83 -31.94 4.76
C LEU A 2 0.54 -31.37 3.36
N LEU A 3 0.80 -30.06 3.17
CA LEU A 3 0.53 -29.37 1.91
C LEU A 3 1.29 -29.99 0.71
N GLY A 4 2.58 -30.30 0.88
CA GLY A 4 3.38 -30.91 -0.20
C GLY A 4 2.81 -32.24 -0.66
N ARG A 5 2.49 -33.14 0.29
CA ARG A 5 1.89 -34.46 -0.01
C ARG A 5 0.49 -34.35 -0.64
N SER A 6 -0.29 -33.35 -0.24
CA SER A 6 -1.61 -33.11 -0.84
C SER A 6 -1.50 -32.63 -2.29
N LEU A 7 -0.54 -31.73 -2.57
CA LEU A 7 -0.24 -31.25 -3.93
C LEU A 7 0.20 -32.38 -4.86
N GLU A 8 1.13 -33.22 -4.42
CA GLU A 8 1.59 -34.38 -5.19
C GLU A 8 0.42 -35.32 -5.53
N LYS A 9 -0.45 -35.64 -4.57
CA LYS A 9 -1.62 -36.50 -4.80
C LYS A 9 -2.62 -35.87 -5.77
N LEU A 10 -2.87 -34.57 -5.67
CA LEU A 10 -3.80 -33.86 -6.56
C LEU A 10 -3.26 -33.81 -7.99
N LEU A 11 -1.96 -33.53 -8.16
CA LEU A 11 -1.30 -33.52 -9.47
C LEU A 11 -1.34 -34.92 -10.10
N ALA A 12 -1.07 -35.98 -9.32
CA ALA A 12 -1.14 -37.34 -9.77
C ALA A 12 -2.55 -37.81 -10.18
N SER A 13 -3.59 -37.21 -9.63
CA SER A 13 -5.02 -37.55 -9.90
C SER A 13 -5.59 -36.94 -11.19
N LYS A 14 -4.77 -36.32 -12.03
CA LYS A 14 -5.16 -35.64 -13.29
C LYS A 14 -6.22 -34.53 -13.13
N VAL A 15 -6.30 -33.93 -11.96
CA VAL A 15 -7.15 -32.76 -11.72
C VAL A 15 -6.51 -31.54 -12.39
N LYS A 16 -7.28 -30.77 -13.16
CA LYS A 16 -6.81 -29.51 -13.70
C LYS A 16 -6.71 -28.49 -12.56
N MET A 17 -5.52 -27.98 -12.34
CA MET A 17 -5.25 -27.01 -11.28
C MET A 17 -4.63 -25.75 -11.85
N VAL A 18 -5.01 -24.61 -11.29
CA VAL A 18 -4.39 -23.31 -11.56
C VAL A 18 -3.87 -22.78 -10.23
N PHE A 19 -2.61 -22.45 -10.20
CA PHE A 19 -1.95 -21.84 -9.03
C PHE A 19 -1.57 -20.41 -9.35
N THR A 20 -1.68 -19.53 -8.37
CA THR A 20 -1.12 -18.17 -8.42
C THR A 20 -0.08 -18.04 -7.31
N SER A 21 1.01 -17.38 -7.59
CA SER A 21 2.08 -17.14 -6.61
C SER A 21 2.80 -15.84 -6.96
N ASN A 22 3.26 -15.12 -5.95
CA ASN A 22 4.12 -13.95 -6.10
C ASN A 22 5.62 -14.29 -6.22
N ILE A 23 5.98 -15.58 -6.14
CA ILE A 23 7.34 -16.08 -6.30
C ILE A 23 7.35 -17.31 -7.21
N LYS A 24 8.49 -17.57 -7.87
CA LYS A 24 8.66 -18.76 -8.73
C LYS A 24 8.56 -20.05 -7.90
N PRO A 25 8.09 -21.16 -8.47
CA PRO A 25 8.05 -22.44 -7.75
C PRO A 25 9.40 -22.84 -7.15
N SER A 26 10.51 -22.62 -7.88
CA SER A 26 11.88 -22.86 -7.41
C SER A 26 12.24 -22.12 -6.13
N ASP A 27 11.63 -20.97 -5.88
CA ASP A 27 11.95 -20.06 -4.77
C ASP A 27 11.03 -20.25 -3.55
N LEU A 28 10.02 -21.13 -3.68
CA LEU A 28 9.11 -21.44 -2.59
C LEU A 28 9.87 -21.95 -1.36
N TYR A 29 9.54 -21.37 -0.20
CA TYR A 29 10.18 -21.65 1.09
C TYR A 29 11.71 -21.48 1.11
N MET A 30 12.29 -20.61 0.28
CA MET A 30 13.70 -20.28 0.32
C MET A 30 14.07 -19.72 1.70
N GLY A 31 15.01 -20.40 2.39
CA GLY A 31 15.36 -20.08 3.80
C GLY A 31 14.43 -20.68 4.87
N GLY A 32 13.34 -21.38 4.51
CA GLY A 32 12.44 -22.02 5.48
C GLY A 32 12.99 -23.31 6.08
N LEU A 33 12.72 -23.55 7.37
CA LEU A 33 13.20 -24.70 8.16
C LEU A 33 12.84 -26.08 7.55
N GLN A 34 11.79 -26.18 6.73
CA GLN A 34 11.30 -27.44 6.16
C GLN A 34 11.34 -27.47 4.62
N ARG A 35 12.18 -26.63 3.98
CA ARG A 35 12.28 -26.60 2.52
C ARG A 35 12.57 -27.95 1.91
N LYS A 36 13.48 -28.76 2.54
CA LYS A 36 13.83 -30.09 2.06
C LYS A 36 12.62 -31.01 1.88
N SER A 37 11.63 -30.92 2.76
CA SER A 37 10.40 -31.71 2.68
C SER A 37 9.37 -31.18 1.70
N PHE A 38 9.63 -30.03 1.05
CA PHE A 38 8.77 -29.41 0.05
C PHE A 38 9.36 -29.47 -1.37
N LEU A 39 10.62 -29.88 -1.52
CA LEU A 39 11.31 -29.98 -2.82
C LEU A 39 10.60 -30.94 -3.79
N SER A 40 10.06 -32.05 -3.29
CA SER A 40 9.29 -32.99 -4.10
C SER A 40 8.01 -32.37 -4.67
N ALA A 41 7.34 -31.55 -3.89
CA ALA A 41 6.16 -30.81 -4.35
C ALA A 41 6.52 -29.72 -5.37
N ILE A 42 7.65 -29.03 -5.20
CA ILE A 42 8.18 -28.07 -6.17
C ILE A 42 8.44 -28.78 -7.51
N SER A 43 9.17 -29.88 -7.48
CA SER A 43 9.44 -30.67 -8.69
C SER A 43 8.16 -31.21 -9.34
N ALA A 44 7.17 -31.61 -8.55
CA ALA A 44 5.87 -32.02 -9.07
C ALA A 44 5.13 -30.88 -9.78
N ILE A 45 5.15 -29.66 -9.23
CA ILE A 45 4.57 -28.47 -9.87
C ILE A 45 5.30 -28.19 -11.19
N GLU A 46 6.64 -28.15 -11.18
CA GLU A 46 7.45 -27.83 -12.37
C GLU A 46 7.27 -28.87 -13.49
N ASN A 47 7.05 -30.15 -13.15
CA ASN A 47 6.86 -31.21 -14.13
C ASN A 47 5.42 -31.35 -14.67
N HIS A 48 4.40 -30.88 -13.92
CA HIS A 48 3.00 -31.09 -14.31
C HIS A 48 2.27 -29.80 -14.66
N CYS A 49 2.85 -28.64 -14.39
CA CYS A 49 2.22 -27.35 -14.66
C CYS A 49 3.05 -26.54 -15.66
N GLU A 50 2.36 -25.85 -16.56
CA GLU A 50 2.97 -24.79 -17.34
C GLU A 50 3.20 -23.56 -16.43
N ILE A 51 4.45 -23.11 -16.34
CA ILE A 51 4.80 -21.95 -15.51
C ILE A 51 4.76 -20.72 -16.39
N ILE A 52 3.73 -19.89 -16.18
CA ILE A 52 3.57 -18.60 -16.87
C ILE A 52 4.07 -17.50 -15.93
N CYS A 53 5.20 -16.89 -16.27
CA CYS A 53 5.68 -15.72 -15.56
C CYS A 53 5.02 -14.47 -16.13
N LEU A 54 4.16 -13.84 -15.35
CA LEU A 54 3.56 -12.55 -15.70
C LEU A 54 4.54 -11.43 -15.32
N GLU A 55 5.68 -11.37 -15.99
CA GLU A 55 6.57 -10.21 -15.86
C GLU A 55 5.94 -9.04 -16.62
N SER A 56 5.29 -8.14 -15.89
CA SER A 56 5.03 -6.80 -16.38
C SER A 56 6.37 -6.07 -16.43
N VAL A 57 6.92 -5.89 -17.63
CA VAL A 57 8.18 -5.14 -17.87
C VAL A 57 8.06 -3.69 -17.37
N THR A 58 6.86 -3.25 -17.09
CA THR A 58 6.58 -1.93 -16.50
C THR A 58 5.37 -2.04 -15.61
N ASP A 59 5.54 -1.76 -14.33
CA ASP A 59 4.42 -1.64 -13.40
C ASP A 59 3.51 -0.50 -13.90
N TYR A 60 2.30 -0.86 -14.34
CA TYR A 60 1.31 0.10 -14.81
C TYR A 60 1.03 1.17 -13.74
N ARG A 61 0.97 0.77 -12.46
CA ARG A 61 0.74 1.69 -11.34
C ARG A 61 1.87 2.71 -11.23
N LEU A 62 3.11 2.25 -11.37
CA LEU A 62 4.29 3.11 -11.34
C LEU A 62 4.22 4.19 -12.43
N ARG A 63 3.90 3.82 -13.67
CA ARG A 63 3.75 4.79 -14.77
C ARG A 63 2.71 5.87 -14.47
N GLU A 64 1.57 5.49 -13.91
CA GLU A 64 0.52 6.46 -13.58
C GLU A 64 0.95 7.38 -12.44
N LEU A 65 1.65 6.85 -11.42
CA LEU A 65 2.21 7.64 -10.32
C LEU A 65 3.31 8.60 -10.81
N GLU A 66 4.25 8.14 -11.63
CA GLU A 66 5.30 8.99 -12.21
C GLU A 66 4.73 10.12 -13.08
N LYS A 67 3.69 9.82 -13.87
CA LYS A 67 3.04 10.79 -14.75
C LYS A 67 2.22 11.83 -14.00
N SER A 68 1.47 11.41 -12.98
CA SER A 68 0.51 12.27 -12.29
C SER A 68 1.11 12.96 -11.06
N GLY A 69 2.22 12.42 -10.54
CA GLY A 69 2.73 12.78 -9.22
C GLY A 69 1.87 12.20 -8.09
N ILE A 70 2.30 12.39 -6.86
CA ILE A 70 1.61 11.89 -5.66
C ILE A 70 1.17 13.01 -4.72
N TYR A 71 1.33 14.28 -5.09
CA TYR A 71 0.97 15.43 -4.27
C TYR A 71 0.23 16.49 -5.10
N PHE A 72 -1.06 16.63 -4.83
CA PHE A 72 -1.96 17.56 -5.51
C PHE A 72 -2.27 18.73 -4.59
N SER A 73 -1.85 19.92 -4.96
CA SER A 73 -2.05 21.17 -4.21
C SER A 73 -2.06 22.37 -5.15
N PRO A 74 -2.86 23.42 -4.85
CA PRO A 74 -3.91 23.47 -3.84
C PRO A 74 -5.13 22.63 -4.21
N ILE A 75 -6.09 22.49 -3.29
CA ILE A 75 -7.38 21.84 -3.57
C ILE A 75 -8.22 22.77 -4.45
N ASP A 76 -8.27 22.44 -5.73
CA ASP A 76 -9.15 23.06 -6.73
C ASP A 76 -9.85 21.98 -7.58
N SER A 77 -10.72 22.39 -8.49
CA SER A 77 -11.47 21.45 -9.32
C SER A 77 -10.58 20.61 -10.25
N GLU A 78 -9.47 21.17 -10.74
CA GLU A 78 -8.53 20.48 -11.61
C GLU A 78 -7.72 19.42 -10.84
N LYS A 79 -7.17 19.79 -9.69
CA LYS A 79 -6.40 18.88 -8.83
C LYS A 79 -7.26 17.78 -8.25
N MET A 80 -8.49 18.11 -7.84
CA MET A 80 -9.48 17.12 -7.38
C MET A 80 -9.85 16.14 -8.51
N SER A 81 -10.08 16.63 -9.72
CA SER A 81 -10.35 15.78 -10.88
C SER A 81 -9.17 14.85 -11.20
N SER A 82 -7.95 15.39 -11.16
CA SER A 82 -6.72 14.62 -11.41
C SER A 82 -6.48 13.55 -10.33
N PHE A 83 -6.70 13.88 -9.06
CA PHE A 83 -6.61 12.95 -7.93
C PHE A 83 -7.62 11.81 -8.05
N ASN A 84 -8.89 12.12 -8.33
CA ASN A 84 -9.94 11.13 -8.52
C ASN A 84 -9.67 10.24 -9.75
N LYS A 85 -9.21 10.84 -10.85
CA LYS A 85 -8.83 10.11 -12.06
C LYS A 85 -7.69 9.13 -11.77
N LEU A 86 -6.67 9.54 -11.02
CA LEU A 86 -5.58 8.65 -10.61
C LEU A 86 -6.09 7.48 -9.79
N PHE A 87 -6.99 7.72 -8.81
CA PHE A 87 -7.62 6.65 -8.03
C PHE A 87 -8.33 5.66 -8.95
N GLN A 88 -9.19 6.13 -9.86
CA GLN A 88 -9.92 5.28 -10.82
C GLN A 88 -9.00 4.47 -11.73
N GLN A 89 -7.91 5.06 -12.19
CA GLN A 89 -6.92 4.38 -13.03
C GLN A 89 -6.22 3.26 -12.27
N LEU A 90 -5.79 3.52 -11.02
CA LEU A 90 -5.08 2.53 -10.19
C LEU A 90 -6.01 1.42 -9.68
N SER A 91 -7.24 1.75 -9.34
CA SER A 91 -8.26 0.81 -8.83
C SER A 91 -8.94 -0.03 -9.92
N LYS A 92 -8.71 0.31 -11.20
CA LYS A 92 -9.39 -0.31 -12.37
C LYS A 92 -10.92 -0.30 -12.25
N GLY A 93 -11.47 0.71 -11.57
CA GLY A 93 -12.91 0.91 -11.40
C GLY A 93 -13.58 -0.05 -10.42
N ALA A 94 -12.83 -0.82 -9.64
CA ALA A 94 -13.40 -1.63 -8.58
C ALA A 94 -13.77 -0.72 -7.39
N ASN A 95 -15.02 -0.76 -6.94
CA ASN A 95 -15.48 -0.06 -5.74
C ASN A 95 -16.04 -1.07 -4.76
N SER A 96 -15.76 -0.89 -3.46
CA SER A 96 -16.44 -1.65 -2.43
C SER A 96 -17.78 -0.96 -2.10
N GLY A 97 -18.85 -1.71 -1.95
CA GLY A 97 -20.12 -1.18 -1.44
C GLY A 97 -20.10 -0.85 0.06
N GLN A 98 -18.96 -0.99 0.73
CA GLN A 98 -18.75 -0.70 2.14
C GLN A 98 -18.16 0.69 2.30
N SER A 99 -18.46 1.34 3.42
CA SER A 99 -17.95 2.67 3.77
C SER A 99 -17.07 2.66 5.03
N THR A 100 -16.80 1.49 5.60
CA THR A 100 -15.95 1.33 6.80
C THR A 100 -15.12 0.05 6.71
N ILE A 101 -13.89 0.10 7.20
CA ILE A 101 -13.03 -1.06 7.45
C ILE A 101 -12.84 -1.26 8.95
N ASP A 102 -12.58 -2.49 9.37
CA ASP A 102 -12.23 -2.81 10.75
C ASP A 102 -10.71 -2.93 10.88
N ILE A 103 -10.12 -2.06 11.68
CA ILE A 103 -8.70 -2.08 12.02
C ILE A 103 -8.58 -2.25 13.53
N LEU A 104 -8.07 -3.38 13.97
CA LEU A 104 -7.89 -3.71 15.40
C LEU A 104 -9.18 -3.55 16.22
N GLY A 105 -10.33 -3.99 15.68
CA GLY A 105 -11.64 -3.90 16.33
C GLY A 105 -12.25 -2.49 16.29
N ARG A 106 -11.68 -1.56 15.52
CA ARG A 106 -12.21 -0.20 15.34
C ARG A 106 -12.63 0.04 13.90
N LYS A 107 -13.85 0.52 13.72
CA LYS A 107 -14.36 0.89 12.40
C LYS A 107 -13.76 2.23 11.98
N ILE A 108 -13.12 2.25 10.81
CA ILE A 108 -12.56 3.43 10.18
C ILE A 108 -13.36 3.70 8.91
N ALA A 109 -13.96 4.88 8.80
CA ALA A 109 -14.66 5.30 7.59
C ALA A 109 -13.64 5.57 6.48
N PHE A 110 -13.98 5.25 5.24
CA PHE A 110 -13.22 5.58 4.06
C PHE A 110 -14.13 6.14 2.96
N GLU A 111 -13.53 6.86 2.02
CA GLU A 111 -14.25 7.47 0.89
C GLU A 111 -14.40 6.47 -0.26
N ASP A 112 -13.34 5.71 -0.55
CA ASP A 112 -13.32 4.71 -1.61
C ASP A 112 -12.29 3.62 -1.32
N PHE A 113 -12.50 2.41 -1.89
CA PHE A 113 -11.66 1.24 -1.65
C PHE A 113 -11.67 0.29 -2.85
N ALA A 114 -10.51 -0.19 -3.21
CA ALA A 114 -10.36 -1.18 -4.27
C ALA A 114 -9.10 -2.03 -4.07
N ASN A 115 -9.28 -3.31 -3.75
CA ASN A 115 -8.18 -4.26 -3.51
C ASN A 115 -7.23 -3.80 -2.39
N ASP A 116 -5.99 -3.41 -2.77
CA ASP A 116 -4.92 -2.93 -1.90
C ASP A 116 -4.75 -1.39 -1.92
N ILE A 117 -5.79 -0.68 -2.40
CA ILE A 117 -5.84 0.79 -2.49
C ILE A 117 -7.01 1.29 -1.67
N ILE A 118 -6.78 2.29 -0.84
CA ILE A 118 -7.83 2.89 -0.02
C ILE A 118 -7.72 4.41 -0.03
N HIS A 119 -8.88 5.08 0.06
CA HIS A 119 -8.99 6.53 0.11
C HIS A 119 -9.66 6.98 1.40
N PHE A 120 -8.97 7.81 2.18
CA PHE A 120 -9.46 8.42 3.40
C PHE A 120 -9.51 9.94 3.28
N SER A 121 -10.42 10.55 4.03
CA SER A 121 -10.30 11.97 4.39
C SER A 121 -9.21 12.15 5.46
N ALA A 122 -8.44 13.21 5.39
CA ALA A 122 -7.44 13.57 6.39
C ALA A 122 -8.04 13.68 7.82
N ASP A 123 -9.29 14.14 7.94
CA ASP A 123 -9.99 14.24 9.22
C ASP A 123 -10.18 12.87 9.90
N VAL A 124 -10.48 11.85 9.13
CA VAL A 124 -10.67 10.48 9.64
C VAL A 124 -9.36 9.90 10.16
N ILE A 125 -8.25 10.18 9.49
CA ILE A 125 -6.95 9.61 9.81
C ILE A 125 -6.19 10.43 10.85
N PHE A 126 -6.25 11.76 10.78
CA PHE A 126 -5.40 12.62 11.62
C PHE A 126 -6.17 13.36 12.73
N ASN A 127 -7.44 13.72 12.53
CA ASN A 127 -8.23 14.46 13.51
C ASN A 127 -9.09 13.57 14.41
N SER A 128 -9.20 12.27 14.11
CA SER A 128 -9.83 11.27 14.99
C SER A 128 -8.79 10.62 15.92
N PRO A 129 -9.21 10.06 17.07
CA PRO A 129 -8.33 9.29 17.94
C PRO A 129 -7.80 8.06 17.22
N ARG A 130 -6.51 8.09 16.86
CA ARG A 130 -5.77 7.00 16.23
C ARG A 130 -4.48 6.75 17.01
N SER A 131 -4.05 5.50 17.02
CA SER A 131 -2.79 5.06 17.61
C SER A 131 -1.79 4.66 16.53
N SER A 132 -0.52 4.58 16.87
CA SER A 132 0.50 4.06 15.96
C SER A 132 0.19 2.65 15.46
N SER A 133 -0.49 1.82 16.29
CA SER A 133 -0.91 0.47 15.89
C SER A 133 -1.89 0.48 14.71
N ASP A 134 -2.78 1.49 14.63
CA ASP A 134 -3.69 1.63 13.49
C ASP A 134 -2.91 1.90 12.21
N TYR A 135 -1.89 2.75 12.27
CA TYR A 135 -1.05 3.08 11.11
C TYR A 135 -0.17 1.92 10.67
N ILE A 136 0.31 1.10 11.62
CA ILE A 136 1.03 -0.13 11.33
C ILE A 136 0.13 -1.08 10.54
N GLU A 137 -1.09 -1.33 10.98
CA GLU A 137 -2.00 -2.24 10.27
C GLU A 137 -2.43 -1.67 8.90
N LEU A 138 -2.76 -0.37 8.81
CA LEU A 138 -3.07 0.28 7.54
C LEU A 138 -1.89 0.18 6.55
N SER A 139 -0.67 0.41 7.02
CA SER A 139 0.53 0.35 6.18
C SER A 139 0.94 -1.08 5.80
N ARG A 140 0.48 -2.10 6.51
CA ARG A 140 0.65 -3.51 6.16
C ARG A 140 -0.36 -3.97 5.11
N GLU A 141 -1.60 -3.55 5.27
CA GLU A 141 -2.71 -4.01 4.45
C GLU A 141 -2.73 -3.34 3.08
N PHE A 142 -2.42 -2.04 3.03
CA PHE A 142 -2.56 -1.24 1.82
C PHE A 142 -1.23 -0.88 1.18
N HIS A 143 -1.10 -1.22 -0.11
CA HIS A 143 0.02 -0.79 -0.95
C HIS A 143 -0.05 0.70 -1.25
N THR A 144 -1.27 1.24 -1.41
CA THR A 144 -1.50 2.63 -1.81
C THR A 144 -2.61 3.25 -0.98
N ILE A 145 -2.33 4.40 -0.36
CA ILE A 145 -3.28 5.15 0.45
C ILE A 145 -3.46 6.55 -0.14
N PHE A 146 -4.70 6.90 -0.45
CA PHE A 146 -5.10 8.24 -0.86
C PHE A 146 -5.60 9.01 0.35
N ILE A 147 -5.15 10.25 0.50
CA ILE A 147 -5.57 11.16 1.58
C ILE A 147 -6.07 12.45 0.95
N SER A 148 -7.36 12.73 1.10
CA SER A 148 -7.96 13.98 0.65
C SER A 148 -8.17 14.98 1.79
N ASN A 149 -8.41 16.22 1.43
CA ASN A 149 -8.76 17.31 2.36
C ASN A 149 -7.69 17.60 3.42
N LEU A 150 -6.41 17.39 3.09
CA LEU A 150 -5.34 17.74 4.01
C LEU A 150 -5.22 19.27 4.10
N ASN A 151 -5.35 19.80 5.31
CA ASN A 151 -5.20 21.21 5.62
C ASN A 151 -3.98 21.46 6.51
N VAL A 152 -3.67 22.74 6.75
CA VAL A 152 -2.60 23.13 7.69
C VAL A 152 -2.89 22.54 9.07
N ILE A 153 -1.93 21.78 9.59
CA ILE A 153 -2.02 21.18 10.92
C ILE A 153 -1.54 22.19 11.95
N LYS A 154 -2.44 22.58 12.85
CA LYS A 154 -2.16 23.52 13.95
C LYS A 154 -1.98 22.79 15.27
N GLU A 155 -2.72 21.70 15.47
CA GLU A 155 -2.76 20.94 16.71
C GLU A 155 -1.59 19.96 16.78
N GLU A 156 -0.91 19.93 17.93
CA GLU A 156 0.25 19.07 18.12
C GLU A 156 -0.08 17.57 18.05
N ASP A 157 -1.24 17.18 18.55
CA ASP A 157 -1.65 15.77 18.53
C ASP A 157 -1.95 15.30 17.10
N THR A 158 -2.54 16.16 16.27
CA THR A 158 -2.71 15.91 14.84
C THR A 158 -1.37 15.80 14.14
N ALA A 159 -0.42 16.70 14.48
CA ALA A 159 0.93 16.64 13.91
C ALA A 159 1.68 15.34 14.32
N ARG A 160 1.54 14.89 15.58
CA ARG A 160 2.11 13.61 16.02
C ARG A 160 1.55 12.43 15.26
N ARG A 161 0.23 12.41 15.02
CA ARG A 161 -0.44 11.38 14.23
C ARG A 161 0.02 11.40 12.77
N PHE A 162 0.12 12.58 12.18
CA PHE A 162 0.64 12.74 10.82
C PHE A 162 2.07 12.22 10.69
N ILE A 163 2.97 12.61 11.61
CA ILE A 163 4.35 12.12 11.65
C ILE A 163 4.38 10.58 11.75
N ALA A 164 3.63 10.00 12.70
CA ALA A 164 3.59 8.56 12.89
C ALA A 164 3.06 7.82 11.66
N PHE A 165 2.03 8.34 11.00
CA PHE A 165 1.48 7.78 9.77
C PHE A 165 2.52 7.78 8.63
N ILE A 166 3.20 8.92 8.41
CA ILE A 166 4.23 9.01 7.38
C ILE A 166 5.42 8.08 7.70
N ASP A 167 5.82 7.99 8.95
CA ASP A 167 6.91 7.10 9.38
C ASP A 167 6.59 5.64 9.05
N GLU A 168 5.39 5.15 9.38
CA GLU A 168 4.96 3.78 9.09
C GLU A 168 4.81 3.50 7.58
N CYS A 169 4.22 4.44 6.83
CA CYS A 169 4.07 4.32 5.39
C CYS A 169 5.44 4.31 4.68
N TYR A 170 6.35 5.18 5.09
CA TYR A 170 7.70 5.26 4.54
C TYR A 170 8.49 3.95 4.76
N ASP A 171 8.49 3.43 5.98
CA ASP A 171 9.26 2.24 6.34
C ASP A 171 8.76 0.98 5.59
N ARG A 172 7.46 0.93 5.24
CA ARG A 172 6.82 -0.14 4.46
C ARG A 172 6.68 0.12 2.97
N ASN A 173 7.21 1.26 2.51
CA ASN A 173 7.16 1.63 1.10
C ASN A 173 5.73 1.74 0.55
N VAL A 174 4.79 2.22 1.37
CA VAL A 174 3.41 2.52 0.97
C VAL A 174 3.38 3.78 0.12
N LYS A 175 2.67 3.75 -1.00
CA LYS A 175 2.49 4.93 -1.84
C LYS A 175 1.37 5.79 -1.27
N VAL A 176 1.72 6.97 -0.76
CA VAL A 176 0.72 7.89 -0.19
C VAL A 176 0.49 9.04 -1.14
N ILE A 177 -0.77 9.19 -1.59
CA ILE A 177 -1.18 10.23 -2.52
C ILE A 177 -1.99 11.27 -1.77
N PHE A 178 -1.60 12.53 -1.84
CA PHE A 178 -2.25 13.63 -1.13
C PHE A 178 -3.02 14.56 -2.06
N LEU A 179 -4.22 14.94 -1.64
CA LEU A 179 -4.95 16.12 -2.10
C LEU A 179 -5.00 17.11 -0.93
N SER A 180 -4.26 18.20 -1.05
CA SER A 180 -3.89 19.08 0.06
C SER A 180 -4.05 20.55 -0.29
N ASN A 181 -4.45 21.37 0.68
CA ASN A 181 -4.40 22.84 0.52
C ASN A 181 -2.96 23.38 0.65
N PRO A 182 -2.21 23.05 1.76
CA PRO A 182 -0.84 23.51 1.89
C PRO A 182 0.14 22.71 1.01
N LEU A 183 1.24 23.32 0.67
CA LEU A 183 2.43 22.62 0.17
C LEU A 183 3.08 21.80 1.30
N PRO A 184 3.92 20.79 1.00
CA PRO A 184 4.51 19.94 2.03
C PRO A 184 5.18 20.68 3.19
N HIS A 185 5.92 21.75 2.90
CA HIS A 185 6.61 22.55 3.92
C HIS A 185 5.69 23.45 4.74
N GLU A 186 4.43 23.61 4.33
CA GLU A 186 3.41 24.44 4.99
C GLU A 186 2.42 23.59 5.82
N ILE A 187 2.50 22.25 5.75
CA ILE A 187 1.55 21.34 6.42
C ILE A 187 1.52 21.61 7.92
N TYR A 188 2.67 21.84 8.55
CA TYR A 188 2.75 22.10 9.99
C TYR A 188 3.45 23.42 10.27
N THR A 189 2.75 24.30 10.99
CA THR A 189 3.25 25.64 11.35
C THR A 189 3.59 25.77 12.84
N GLY A 190 3.44 24.70 13.62
CA GLY A 190 3.78 24.69 15.04
C GLY A 190 5.29 24.66 15.30
N LYS A 191 5.71 25.13 16.49
CA LYS A 191 7.13 25.21 16.86
C LYS A 191 7.63 23.95 17.57
N ARG A 192 6.78 23.29 18.37
CA ARG A 192 7.20 22.23 19.30
C ARG A 192 7.68 20.95 18.62
N LEU A 193 7.15 20.63 17.46
CA LEU A 193 7.52 19.44 16.70
C LEU A 193 8.29 19.79 15.41
N ALA A 194 8.79 21.02 15.27
CA ALA A 194 9.43 21.50 14.06
C ALA A 194 10.60 20.59 13.62
N ASP A 195 11.49 20.21 14.53
CA ASP A 195 12.63 19.32 14.21
C ASP A 195 12.18 17.93 13.75
N LYS A 196 11.17 17.36 14.41
CA LYS A 196 10.62 16.06 13.99
C LYS A 196 9.94 16.18 12.63
N PHE A 197 9.24 17.29 12.39
CA PHE A 197 8.55 17.52 11.14
C PHE A 197 9.50 17.73 9.97
N GLN A 198 10.71 18.27 10.19
CA GLN A 198 11.74 18.34 9.14
C GLN A 198 12.12 16.96 8.60
N ARG A 199 12.26 15.96 9.48
CA ARG A 199 12.47 14.56 9.06
C ARG A 199 11.28 14.05 8.24
N THR A 200 10.06 14.35 8.65
CA THR A 200 8.85 13.97 7.92
C THR A 200 8.80 14.62 6.53
N LEU A 201 9.21 15.90 6.41
CA LEU A 201 9.34 16.58 5.12
C LEU A 201 10.37 15.89 4.20
N SER A 202 11.51 15.51 4.74
CA SER A 202 12.52 14.76 3.97
C SER A 202 11.96 13.45 3.44
N ARG A 203 11.23 12.70 4.28
CA ARG A 203 10.55 11.47 3.87
C ARG A 203 9.48 11.71 2.80
N LEU A 204 8.64 12.74 2.97
CA LEU A 204 7.64 13.13 1.96
C LEU A 204 8.27 13.48 0.61
N THR A 205 9.44 14.11 0.63
CA THR A 205 10.20 14.43 -0.59
C THR A 205 10.74 13.15 -1.24
N GLU A 206 11.32 12.26 -0.44
CA GLU A 206 11.85 10.99 -0.93
C GLU A 206 10.73 10.06 -1.46
N MET A 207 9.56 10.05 -0.80
CA MET A 207 8.40 9.28 -1.25
C MET A 207 7.91 9.68 -2.65
N GLN A 208 8.27 10.86 -3.14
CA GLN A 208 7.97 11.33 -4.49
C GLN A 208 9.02 10.89 -5.53
N SER A 209 10.15 10.34 -5.10
CA SER A 209 11.22 9.90 -5.99
C SER A 209 10.85 8.62 -6.74
N ASN A 210 11.40 8.48 -7.96
CA ASN A 210 11.20 7.26 -8.75
C ASN A 210 11.71 6.02 -8.02
N ASP A 211 12.82 6.11 -7.31
CA ASP A 211 13.40 4.99 -6.56
C ASP A 211 12.44 4.50 -5.47
N TYR A 212 11.80 5.43 -4.74
CA TYR A 212 10.79 5.07 -3.75
C TYR A 212 9.54 4.48 -4.39
N LEU A 213 9.06 5.09 -5.49
CA LEU A 213 7.86 4.61 -6.18
C LEU A 213 8.05 3.22 -6.78
N GLN A 214 9.26 2.86 -7.23
CA GLN A 214 9.62 1.53 -7.73
C GLN A 214 9.78 0.50 -6.62
N GLY A 215 10.01 0.91 -5.39
CA GLY A 215 10.20 0.03 -4.25
C GLY A 215 8.98 -0.84 -3.99
N ARG A 216 9.20 -2.11 -3.58
CA ARG A 216 8.12 -3.04 -3.26
C ARG A 216 7.53 -2.72 -1.89
N HIS A 217 6.20 -2.83 -1.79
CA HIS A 217 5.50 -2.79 -0.51
C HIS A 217 5.96 -3.92 0.41
N LYS A 218 6.17 -3.58 1.70
CA LYS A 218 6.64 -4.50 2.74
C LYS A 218 5.49 -4.75 3.72
N GLY A 219 4.45 -5.44 3.25
CA GLY A 219 3.28 -5.81 4.07
C GLY A 219 3.58 -6.80 5.19
#